data_24a026ec42655b35817d2b19d321d4a7
#
_entry.id   24a026ec42655b35817d2b19d321d4a7
#
_cell.length_a   1.000
_cell.length_b   1.000
_cell.length_c   1.000
_cell.angle_alpha   90.00
_cell.angle_beta   90.00
_cell.angle_gamma   90.00
#
_symmetry.space_group_name_H-M   'P 1'
#
loop_
_entity.id
_entity.type
_entity.pdbx_description
1 polymer ?
#
loop_
_entity_poly.entity_id
_entity_poly.type
_entity_poly.pdbx_seq_one_letter_code
_entity_poly.pdbx_strand_id
1 'polypeptide(L)'
;MMGWGRGRSLRHSRLQLVLAVAAIATAVALPVVLVSVGGGVSAHELANLQNAGYQIVVSAAGLHGITHSHNYTDQILSIPGVTAASPVLSVTIDSFTHSGGTPVLAEGVIPDQFYPTLGPTESGLFPSPLPLGDPTDDVHFAHGTYSGSATYDVLVSTPYAAAHSVSVGQQLVLSPVANRSLGTTYNVTGTFGVPPTVLGPTGAFAVLVPLSDLQAMTGYAGGSAVAPDAVDTIEVAATGSIATNPSALNDLRNEVQALFPYYGVSSLTQEAQQLQSASGVLTGFYLALSSVGLSVGLLFLALVLLRRVEADRRSIGIRRALGISGRSIAGEIVWNGATLALMGAAAGVIGGYLIVEALAAWTSSAVQEAAQLAVFDPVILGELVAGVVGLSLLAGAVATRTALRMPISEALR
;
A
#
# COMPACT_ATOMS: atom_id res chain seq x y z
N MET A 1 -60.12 -16.35 18.98
CA MET A 1 -59.34 -15.30 18.27
C MET A 1 -58.13 -14.87 19.09
N MET A 2 -57.09 -15.72 19.26
CA MET A 2 -55.89 -15.44 20.07
C MET A 2 -54.61 -15.99 19.44
N GLY A 3 -54.40 -15.82 18.15
CA GLY A 3 -53.25 -16.39 17.45
C GLY A 3 -52.34 -15.38 16.68
N TRP A 4 -52.75 -14.15 16.49
CA TRP A 4 -52.08 -13.21 15.57
C TRP A 4 -51.06 -12.26 16.23
N GLY A 5 -51.03 -12.13 17.56
CA GLY A 5 -50.13 -11.21 18.27
C GLY A 5 -48.71 -11.73 18.49
N ARG A 6 -48.52 -13.06 18.65
CA ARG A 6 -47.20 -13.65 18.96
C ARG A 6 -46.25 -13.65 17.77
N GLY A 7 -46.74 -13.75 16.53
CA GLY A 7 -45.88 -13.77 15.35
C GLY A 7 -45.25 -12.40 15.01
N ARG A 8 -45.93 -11.29 15.31
CA ARG A 8 -45.40 -9.93 15.06
C ARG A 8 -44.34 -9.51 16.07
N SER A 9 -44.49 -9.87 17.35
CA SER A 9 -43.48 -9.55 18.37
C SER A 9 -42.17 -10.31 18.17
N LEU A 10 -42.25 -11.58 17.75
CA LEU A 10 -41.05 -12.40 17.46
C LEU A 10 -40.29 -11.92 16.20
N ARG A 11 -41.00 -11.43 15.19
CA ARG A 11 -40.40 -10.84 13.99
C ARG A 11 -39.69 -9.52 14.31
N HIS A 12 -40.29 -8.66 15.13
CA HIS A 12 -39.69 -7.39 15.55
C HIS A 12 -38.40 -7.58 16.38
N SER A 13 -38.40 -8.54 17.31
CA SER A 13 -37.22 -8.85 18.12
C SER A 13 -36.06 -9.43 17.29
N ARG A 14 -36.37 -10.27 16.30
CA ARG A 14 -35.37 -10.81 15.37
C ARG A 14 -34.73 -9.72 14.46
N LEU A 15 -35.56 -8.81 13.94
CA LEU A 15 -35.09 -7.71 13.12
C LEU A 15 -34.14 -6.77 13.89
N GLN A 16 -34.48 -6.47 15.15
CA GLN A 16 -33.62 -5.64 16.01
C GLN A 16 -32.28 -6.31 16.31
N LEU A 17 -32.28 -7.64 16.51
CA LEU A 17 -31.06 -8.44 16.70
C LEU A 17 -30.17 -8.39 15.45
N VAL A 18 -30.75 -8.61 14.28
CA VAL A 18 -30.02 -8.56 13.00
C VAL A 18 -29.44 -7.18 12.75
N LEU A 19 -30.21 -6.11 13.02
CA LEU A 19 -29.73 -4.74 12.88
C LEU A 19 -28.60 -4.42 13.86
N ALA A 20 -28.65 -4.94 15.10
CA ALA A 20 -27.57 -4.76 16.05
C ALA A 20 -26.28 -5.45 15.61
N VAL A 21 -26.37 -6.70 15.15
CA VAL A 21 -25.24 -7.45 14.61
C VAL A 21 -24.68 -6.74 13.38
N ALA A 22 -25.53 -6.28 12.46
CA ALA A 22 -25.12 -5.56 11.26
C ALA A 22 -24.42 -4.23 11.58
N ALA A 23 -24.93 -3.46 12.55
CA ALA A 23 -24.30 -2.21 12.97
C ALA A 23 -22.91 -2.42 13.59
N ILE A 24 -22.75 -3.47 14.40
CA ILE A 24 -21.44 -3.82 14.95
C ILE A 24 -20.52 -4.36 13.84
N ALA A 25 -21.05 -5.17 12.94
CA ALA A 25 -20.30 -5.71 11.83
C ALA A 25 -19.74 -4.61 10.91
N THR A 26 -20.54 -3.60 10.56
CA THR A 26 -20.08 -2.47 9.76
C THR A 26 -19.06 -1.62 10.52
N ALA A 27 -19.23 -1.43 11.83
CA ALA A 27 -18.29 -0.71 12.68
C ALA A 27 -16.95 -1.43 12.82
N VAL A 28 -16.90 -2.75 12.67
CA VAL A 28 -15.67 -3.57 12.71
C VAL A 28 -15.06 -3.76 11.32
N ALA A 29 -15.88 -3.91 10.28
CA ALA A 29 -15.40 -4.15 8.92
C ALA A 29 -14.52 -2.99 8.41
N LEU A 30 -14.89 -1.74 8.67
CA LEU A 30 -14.12 -0.59 8.23
C LEU A 30 -12.69 -0.55 8.79
N PRO A 31 -12.46 -0.67 10.11
CA PRO A 31 -11.11 -0.82 10.66
C PRO A 31 -10.32 -1.98 10.06
N VAL A 32 -10.96 -3.13 9.91
CA VAL A 32 -10.31 -4.32 9.33
C VAL A 32 -9.78 -4.01 7.93
N VAL A 33 -10.59 -3.40 7.06
CA VAL A 33 -10.17 -3.03 5.70
C VAL A 33 -9.02 -2.03 5.74
N LEU A 34 -9.18 -0.93 6.50
CA LEU A 34 -8.19 0.15 6.52
C LEU A 34 -6.83 -0.29 7.09
N VAL A 35 -6.84 -1.05 8.18
CA VAL A 35 -5.61 -1.51 8.82
C VAL A 35 -4.95 -2.61 7.99
N SER A 36 -5.71 -3.54 7.41
CA SER A 36 -5.16 -4.63 6.60
C SER A 36 -4.55 -4.11 5.29
N VAL A 37 -5.24 -3.21 4.59
CA VAL A 37 -4.72 -2.63 3.34
C VAL A 37 -3.55 -1.68 3.63
N GLY A 38 -3.72 -0.74 4.56
CA GLY A 38 -2.66 0.22 4.90
C GLY A 38 -1.41 -0.44 5.49
N GLY A 39 -1.58 -1.44 6.35
CA GLY A 39 -0.47 -2.23 6.90
C GLY A 39 0.23 -3.07 5.84
N GLY A 40 -0.52 -3.66 4.91
CA GLY A 40 0.03 -4.44 3.82
C GLY A 40 0.87 -3.60 2.84
N VAL A 41 0.36 -2.46 2.41
CA VAL A 41 1.10 -1.51 1.56
C VAL A 41 2.40 -1.06 2.26
N SER A 42 2.31 -0.65 3.52
CA SER A 42 3.51 -0.20 4.27
C SER A 42 4.53 -1.32 4.47
N ALA A 43 4.09 -2.55 4.73
CA ALA A 43 4.98 -3.70 4.88
C ALA A 43 5.66 -4.06 3.56
N HIS A 44 4.93 -3.95 2.45
CA HIS A 44 5.45 -4.20 1.12
C HIS A 44 6.53 -3.18 0.74
N GLU A 45 6.25 -1.88 0.89
CA GLU A 45 7.22 -0.82 0.64
C GLU A 45 8.48 -0.96 1.50
N LEU A 46 8.31 -1.30 2.79
CA LEU A 46 9.45 -1.54 3.67
C LEU A 46 10.28 -2.75 3.22
N ALA A 47 9.63 -3.84 2.79
CA ALA A 47 10.32 -5.02 2.27
C ALA A 47 11.09 -4.70 0.98
N ASN A 48 10.53 -3.85 0.12
CA ASN A 48 11.18 -3.39 -1.10
C ASN A 48 12.46 -2.61 -0.78
N LEU A 49 12.39 -1.63 0.13
CA LEU A 49 13.58 -0.88 0.55
C LEU A 49 14.65 -1.77 1.18
N GLN A 50 14.26 -2.79 1.94
CA GLN A 50 15.20 -3.74 2.56
C GLN A 50 15.85 -4.69 1.57
N ASN A 51 15.20 -4.97 0.45
CA ASN A 51 15.69 -5.87 -0.59
C ASN A 51 16.45 -5.16 -1.71
N ALA A 52 16.43 -3.84 -1.78
CA ALA A 52 17.19 -3.06 -2.75
C ALA A 52 18.69 -3.30 -2.61
N GLY A 53 19.40 -3.36 -3.71
CA GLY A 53 20.85 -3.60 -3.73
C GLY A 53 21.68 -2.33 -3.47
N TYR A 54 21.06 -1.16 -3.60
CA TYR A 54 21.67 0.13 -3.28
C TYR A 54 21.35 0.54 -1.83
N GLN A 55 22.12 1.44 -1.26
CA GLN A 55 21.97 1.91 0.12
C GLN A 55 21.74 3.41 0.24
N ILE A 56 22.09 4.17 -0.80
CA ILE A 56 21.94 5.63 -0.85
C ILE A 56 21.21 5.98 -2.14
N VAL A 57 20.29 6.94 -2.04
CA VAL A 57 19.58 7.51 -3.19
C VAL A 57 19.82 9.02 -3.21
N VAL A 58 20.21 9.52 -4.35
CA VAL A 58 20.17 10.94 -4.65
C VAL A 58 18.88 11.22 -5.43
N SER A 59 18.07 12.13 -4.97
CA SER A 59 16.79 12.47 -5.58
C SER A 59 16.68 13.96 -5.88
N ALA A 60 16.06 14.29 -6.99
CA ALA A 60 15.78 15.67 -7.35
C ALA A 60 14.59 16.19 -6.53
N ALA A 61 14.82 17.24 -5.75
CA ALA A 61 13.76 17.93 -5.00
C ALA A 61 12.93 18.90 -5.88
N GLY A 62 13.08 18.88 -7.21
CA GLY A 62 12.49 19.88 -8.11
C GLY A 62 12.04 19.31 -9.46
N LEU A 63 11.39 20.17 -10.24
CA LEU A 63 10.74 19.83 -11.52
C LEU A 63 11.69 19.41 -12.65
N HIS A 64 13.01 19.57 -12.52
CA HIS A 64 13.97 19.41 -13.62
C HIS A 64 14.89 18.19 -13.50
N GLY A 65 14.70 17.35 -12.47
CA GLY A 65 15.58 16.21 -12.28
C GLY A 65 17.02 16.59 -11.86
N ILE A 66 17.88 15.58 -11.76
CA ILE A 66 19.34 15.74 -11.55
C ILE A 66 19.96 15.88 -12.93
N THR A 67 20.51 17.07 -13.25
CA THR A 67 21.17 17.35 -14.53
C THR A 67 22.61 16.87 -14.52
N HIS A 68 23.18 16.61 -15.71
CA HIS A 68 24.56 16.10 -15.88
C HIS A 68 24.78 14.77 -15.15
N SER A 69 23.80 13.88 -15.25
CA SER A 69 23.74 12.65 -14.48
C SER A 69 24.95 11.74 -14.70
N HIS A 70 25.43 11.60 -15.95
CA HIS A 70 26.60 10.79 -16.26
C HIS A 70 27.86 11.30 -15.51
N ASN A 71 28.11 12.62 -15.56
CA ASN A 71 29.25 13.22 -14.88
C ASN A 71 29.20 13.07 -13.36
N TYR A 72 28.00 13.22 -12.77
CA TYR A 72 27.81 13.01 -11.34
C TYR A 72 27.97 11.53 -10.95
N THR A 73 27.49 10.62 -11.77
CA THR A 73 27.65 9.19 -11.55
C THR A 73 29.12 8.78 -11.54
N ASP A 74 29.91 9.30 -12.48
CA ASP A 74 31.39 9.08 -12.51
C ASP A 74 32.04 9.62 -11.27
N GLN A 75 31.64 10.80 -10.79
CA GLN A 75 32.19 11.37 -9.56
C GLN A 75 31.82 10.51 -8.34
N ILE A 76 30.60 10.02 -8.24
CA ILE A 76 30.15 9.11 -7.16
C ILE A 76 30.97 7.82 -7.19
N LEU A 77 31.17 7.23 -8.38
CA LEU A 77 31.98 6.02 -8.54
C LEU A 77 33.42 6.18 -8.10
N SER A 78 33.97 7.43 -8.11
CA SER A 78 35.30 7.73 -7.61
C SER A 78 35.41 7.77 -6.09
N ILE A 79 34.31 7.79 -5.35
CA ILE A 79 34.28 7.82 -3.88
C ILE A 79 34.68 6.45 -3.32
N PRO A 80 35.66 6.40 -2.39
CA PRO A 80 36.06 5.15 -1.76
C PRO A 80 34.89 4.52 -0.99
N GLY A 81 34.57 3.25 -1.30
CA GLY A 81 33.49 2.53 -0.65
C GLY A 81 32.20 2.46 -1.45
N VAL A 82 32.12 3.12 -2.59
CA VAL A 82 31.08 2.93 -3.60
C VAL A 82 31.45 1.74 -4.49
N THR A 83 30.52 0.85 -4.72
CA THR A 83 30.69 -0.31 -5.62
C THR A 83 29.99 -0.13 -6.95
N ALA A 84 28.86 0.57 -6.95
CA ALA A 84 28.10 0.92 -8.14
C ALA A 84 27.30 2.20 -7.92
N ALA A 85 27.04 2.91 -9.00
CA ALA A 85 26.12 4.03 -9.03
C ALA A 85 25.36 3.99 -10.36
N SER A 86 24.04 4.10 -10.31
CA SER A 86 23.17 4.03 -11.48
C SER A 86 22.27 5.24 -11.54
N PRO A 87 22.34 6.04 -12.59
CA PRO A 87 21.33 7.06 -12.88
C PRO A 87 20.08 6.38 -13.42
N VAL A 88 18.91 6.75 -12.90
CA VAL A 88 17.62 6.20 -13.31
C VAL A 88 16.67 7.34 -13.64
N LEU A 89 16.05 7.24 -14.81
CA LEU A 89 14.98 8.13 -15.27
C LEU A 89 13.69 7.34 -15.32
N SER A 90 12.69 7.72 -14.52
CA SER A 90 11.39 7.04 -14.46
C SER A 90 10.30 7.94 -15.01
N VAL A 91 9.68 7.57 -16.12
CA VAL A 91 8.65 8.37 -16.78
C VAL A 91 7.48 7.49 -17.20
N THR A 92 6.26 7.94 -16.96
CA THR A 92 5.09 7.29 -17.56
C THR A 92 4.97 7.67 -19.02
N ILE A 93 4.94 6.68 -19.90
CA ILE A 93 4.79 6.83 -21.35
C ILE A 93 3.63 5.98 -21.85
N ASP A 94 3.18 6.25 -23.07
CA ASP A 94 2.21 5.38 -23.74
C ASP A 94 2.95 4.34 -24.60
N SER A 95 2.60 3.07 -24.46
CA SER A 95 3.03 2.03 -25.37
C SER A 95 1.88 1.66 -26.31
N PHE A 96 2.18 1.51 -27.59
CA PHE A 96 1.19 1.18 -28.63
C PHE A 96 1.46 -0.24 -29.15
N THR A 97 0.50 -1.10 -28.90
CA THR A 97 0.35 -2.40 -29.56
C THR A 97 -0.78 -2.32 -30.58
N HIS A 98 -1.07 -3.40 -31.28
CA HIS A 98 -2.18 -3.49 -32.24
C HIS A 98 -3.56 -3.14 -31.65
N SER A 99 -3.70 -3.11 -30.34
CA SER A 99 -4.96 -2.91 -29.61
C SER A 99 -5.16 -1.52 -28.98
N GLY A 100 -4.24 -0.58 -29.18
CA GLY A 100 -4.36 0.78 -28.63
C GLY A 100 -3.21 1.18 -27.71
N GLY A 101 -3.23 2.43 -27.22
CA GLY A 101 -2.22 2.95 -26.31
C GLY A 101 -2.48 2.50 -24.86
N THR A 102 -1.46 1.98 -24.20
CA THR A 102 -1.49 1.59 -22.77
C THR A 102 -0.41 2.38 -22.05
N PRO A 103 -0.74 3.07 -20.95
CA PRO A 103 0.28 3.72 -20.13
C PRO A 103 1.18 2.66 -19.48
N VAL A 104 2.48 2.86 -19.57
CA VAL A 104 3.52 2.02 -18.97
C VAL A 104 4.52 2.89 -18.24
N LEU A 105 5.10 2.37 -17.17
CA LEU A 105 6.25 2.99 -16.53
C LEU A 105 7.49 2.63 -17.34
N ALA A 106 8.16 3.64 -17.92
CA ALA A 106 9.44 3.46 -18.59
C ALA A 106 10.56 3.86 -17.64
N GLU A 107 11.54 3.00 -17.51
CA GLU A 107 12.77 3.26 -16.79
C GLU A 107 13.94 3.27 -17.77
N GLY A 108 14.63 4.40 -17.81
CA GLY A 108 15.86 4.58 -18.54
C GLY A 108 17.05 4.30 -17.64
N VAL A 109 17.88 3.35 -18.03
CA VAL A 109 19.01 2.88 -17.22
C VAL A 109 20.27 2.68 -18.08
N ILE A 110 21.44 2.72 -17.45
CA ILE A 110 22.70 2.27 -18.03
C ILE A 110 22.91 0.82 -17.57
N PRO A 111 22.83 -0.18 -18.47
CA PRO A 111 22.78 -1.58 -18.07
C PRO A 111 23.88 -2.04 -17.13
N ASP A 112 25.14 -1.70 -17.43
CA ASP A 112 26.30 -2.10 -16.63
C ASP A 112 26.37 -1.42 -15.25
N GLN A 113 25.74 -0.26 -15.10
CA GLN A 113 25.67 0.47 -13.84
C GLN A 113 24.42 0.07 -13.03
N PHE A 114 23.33 -0.23 -13.71
CA PHE A 114 22.05 -0.59 -13.08
C PHE A 114 22.07 -1.99 -12.48
N TYR A 115 22.57 -2.99 -13.22
CA TYR A 115 22.52 -4.38 -12.75
C TYR A 115 23.19 -4.59 -11.36
N PRO A 116 24.34 -3.94 -11.04
CA PRO A 116 24.95 -4.06 -9.72
C PRO A 116 24.19 -3.35 -8.59
N THR A 117 23.27 -2.41 -8.89
CA THR A 117 22.42 -1.75 -7.88
C THR A 117 21.18 -2.57 -7.54
N LEU A 118 20.89 -3.63 -8.30
CA LEU A 118 19.80 -4.54 -8.01
C LEU A 118 20.09 -5.40 -6.79
N GLY A 119 19.12 -5.61 -5.95
CA GLY A 119 19.20 -6.52 -4.82
C GLY A 119 19.22 -7.98 -5.23
N PRO A 120 19.58 -8.90 -4.33
CA PRO A 120 19.71 -10.32 -4.65
C PRO A 120 18.37 -10.95 -5.10
N THR A 121 17.24 -10.42 -4.67
CA THR A 121 15.92 -10.88 -5.13
C THR A 121 15.58 -10.29 -6.49
N GLU A 122 15.92 -9.05 -6.73
CA GLU A 122 15.62 -8.32 -7.96
C GLU A 122 16.50 -8.79 -9.11
N SER A 123 17.79 -8.98 -8.89
CA SER A 123 18.74 -9.45 -9.92
C SER A 123 18.31 -10.77 -10.56
N GLY A 124 17.62 -11.65 -9.81
CA GLY A 124 17.06 -12.89 -10.34
C GLY A 124 15.83 -12.71 -11.26
N LEU A 125 15.24 -11.51 -11.30
CA LEU A 125 14.09 -11.20 -12.14
C LEU A 125 14.48 -10.64 -13.51
N PHE A 126 15.72 -10.16 -13.64
CA PHE A 126 16.26 -9.60 -14.87
C PHE A 126 17.17 -10.61 -15.59
N PRO A 127 17.20 -10.59 -16.93
CA PRO A 127 18.20 -11.33 -17.68
C PRO A 127 19.60 -10.78 -17.40
N SER A 128 20.58 -11.65 -17.28
CA SER A 128 21.98 -11.26 -17.04
C SER A 128 22.87 -11.79 -18.20
N PRO A 129 23.56 -10.92 -18.95
CA PRO A 129 23.48 -9.46 -18.93
C PRO A 129 22.12 -8.94 -19.43
N LEU A 130 21.81 -7.66 -19.14
CA LEU A 130 20.64 -7.00 -19.71
C LEU A 130 20.82 -6.90 -21.23
N PRO A 131 19.90 -7.46 -22.05
CA PRO A 131 20.03 -7.46 -23.50
C PRO A 131 19.58 -6.11 -24.09
N LEU A 132 20.15 -5.02 -23.64
CA LEU A 132 20.05 -3.68 -24.20
C LEU A 132 21.34 -3.39 -24.95
N GLY A 133 21.24 -2.90 -26.15
CA GLY A 133 22.32 -2.93 -27.14
C GLY A 133 23.53 -2.01 -26.85
N ASP A 134 23.46 -1.13 -25.86
CA ASP A 134 24.58 -0.32 -25.40
C ASP A 134 24.73 -0.42 -23.87
N PRO A 135 25.53 -1.39 -23.39
CA PRO A 135 25.62 -1.67 -21.97
C PRO A 135 26.25 -0.52 -21.14
N THR A 136 27.07 0.31 -21.76
CA THR A 136 27.78 1.43 -21.09
C THR A 136 27.14 2.79 -21.38
N ASP A 137 26.22 2.86 -22.32
CA ASP A 137 25.62 4.09 -22.85
C ASP A 137 26.64 5.04 -23.57
N ASP A 138 27.88 4.57 -23.77
CA ASP A 138 28.97 5.38 -24.34
C ASP A 138 28.73 5.74 -25.81
N VAL A 139 28.00 4.91 -26.54
CA VAL A 139 27.66 5.13 -27.95
C VAL A 139 26.66 6.27 -28.10
N HIS A 140 25.75 6.38 -27.16
CA HIS A 140 24.68 7.38 -27.18
C HIS A 140 25.09 8.69 -26.50
N PHE A 141 25.84 8.58 -25.40
CA PHE A 141 26.26 9.73 -24.58
C PHE A 141 27.76 9.90 -24.58
N ALA A 142 28.32 10.42 -25.68
CA ALA A 142 29.75 10.68 -25.80
C ALA A 142 30.09 12.13 -25.46
N HIS A 143 31.16 12.33 -24.68
CA HIS A 143 31.73 13.67 -24.37
C HIS A 143 30.73 14.64 -23.69
N GLY A 144 29.82 14.13 -22.87
CA GLY A 144 28.85 14.96 -22.14
C GLY A 144 27.68 15.47 -22.97
N THR A 145 27.47 14.93 -24.16
CA THR A 145 26.36 15.29 -25.06
C THR A 145 25.78 14.03 -25.71
N TYR A 146 24.46 13.99 -25.84
CA TYR A 146 23.78 12.97 -26.65
C TYR A 146 24.16 13.12 -28.12
N SER A 147 24.86 12.16 -28.69
CA SER A 147 25.41 12.24 -30.04
C SER A 147 25.29 10.97 -30.87
N GLY A 148 24.78 9.89 -30.31
CA GLY A 148 24.67 8.61 -30.99
C GLY A 148 23.32 8.35 -31.65
N SER A 149 23.24 7.24 -32.41
CA SER A 149 21.99 6.68 -32.86
C SER A 149 21.45 5.72 -31.80
N ALA A 150 20.18 5.90 -31.42
CA ALA A 150 19.50 5.04 -30.45
C ALA A 150 19.60 3.56 -30.83
N THR A 151 19.75 2.67 -29.86
CA THR A 151 19.69 1.21 -30.08
C THR A 151 18.28 0.74 -30.35
N TYR A 152 17.30 1.46 -29.84
CA TYR A 152 15.89 1.10 -29.90
C TYR A 152 15.58 -0.29 -29.35
N ASP A 153 16.29 -0.69 -28.32
CA ASP A 153 16.07 -1.93 -27.59
C ASP A 153 15.21 -1.68 -26.36
N VAL A 154 14.32 -2.63 -26.07
CA VAL A 154 13.44 -2.55 -24.88
C VAL A 154 13.25 -3.93 -24.25
N LEU A 155 13.33 -3.97 -22.91
CA LEU A 155 12.80 -5.07 -22.14
C LEU A 155 11.41 -4.73 -21.66
N VAL A 156 10.52 -5.71 -21.68
CA VAL A 156 9.15 -5.53 -21.21
C VAL A 156 8.87 -6.40 -20.00
N SER A 157 8.07 -5.91 -19.08
CA SER A 157 7.65 -6.70 -17.92
C SER A 157 6.84 -7.92 -18.36
N THR A 158 7.04 -9.04 -17.67
CA THR A 158 6.32 -10.30 -17.95
C THR A 158 4.79 -10.10 -17.90
N PRO A 159 4.20 -9.37 -16.93
CA PRO A 159 2.78 -9.09 -16.93
C PRO A 159 2.30 -8.30 -18.15
N TYR A 160 3.08 -7.29 -18.59
CA TYR A 160 2.77 -6.55 -19.80
C TYR A 160 2.80 -7.44 -21.04
N ALA A 161 3.87 -8.23 -21.20
CA ALA A 161 4.03 -9.15 -22.29
C ALA A 161 2.87 -10.14 -22.39
N ALA A 162 2.43 -10.69 -21.25
CA ALA A 162 1.30 -11.62 -21.18
C ALA A 162 -0.04 -10.93 -21.54
N ALA A 163 -0.30 -9.74 -20.98
CA ALA A 163 -1.56 -9.03 -21.21
C ALA A 163 -1.75 -8.57 -22.66
N HIS A 164 -0.65 -8.19 -23.32
CA HIS A 164 -0.67 -7.65 -24.68
C HIS A 164 -0.15 -8.62 -25.75
N SER A 165 0.14 -9.87 -25.36
CA SER A 165 0.70 -10.92 -26.23
C SER A 165 1.95 -10.47 -26.99
N VAL A 166 2.82 -9.72 -26.28
CA VAL A 166 4.10 -9.24 -26.82
C VAL A 166 5.16 -10.32 -26.60
N SER A 167 5.94 -10.61 -27.63
CA SER A 167 7.02 -11.61 -27.60
C SER A 167 8.36 -10.97 -27.95
N VAL A 168 9.44 -11.58 -27.49
CA VAL A 168 10.80 -11.19 -27.84
C VAL A 168 10.97 -11.22 -29.36
N GLY A 169 11.59 -10.19 -29.92
CA GLY A 169 11.77 -9.96 -31.36
C GLY A 169 10.63 -9.19 -32.02
N GLN A 170 9.56 -8.86 -31.30
CA GLN A 170 8.51 -7.97 -31.83
C GLN A 170 8.88 -6.50 -31.66
N GLN A 171 8.23 -5.67 -32.45
CA GLN A 171 8.36 -4.22 -32.36
C GLN A 171 7.25 -3.63 -31.47
N LEU A 172 7.64 -2.68 -30.64
CA LEU A 172 6.77 -1.94 -29.75
C LEU A 172 6.96 -0.44 -30.01
N VAL A 173 5.89 0.31 -30.16
CA VAL A 173 5.97 1.76 -30.30
C VAL A 173 5.79 2.41 -28.94
N LEU A 174 6.80 3.16 -28.50
CA LEU A 174 6.77 3.93 -27.26
C LEU A 174 6.64 5.41 -27.59
N SER A 175 5.84 6.15 -26.83
CA SER A 175 5.57 7.57 -27.09
C SER A 175 5.40 8.34 -25.79
N PRO A 176 5.93 9.57 -25.69
CA PRO A 176 5.63 10.43 -24.55
C PRO A 176 4.14 10.71 -24.46
N VAL A 177 3.55 10.69 -23.27
CA VAL A 177 2.12 11.00 -23.04
C VAL A 177 1.76 12.40 -23.57
N ALA A 178 2.70 13.36 -23.45
CA ALA A 178 2.51 14.74 -23.89
C ALA A 178 2.42 14.90 -25.40
N ASN A 179 3.02 14.00 -26.18
CA ASN A 179 3.01 14.09 -27.66
C ASN A 179 3.03 12.71 -28.32
N ARG A 180 1.86 12.13 -28.46
CA ARG A 180 1.65 10.79 -29.05
C ARG A 180 2.10 10.68 -30.53
N SER A 181 2.32 11.79 -31.20
CA SER A 181 2.80 11.79 -32.58
C SER A 181 4.32 11.53 -32.70
N LEU A 182 5.05 11.55 -31.59
CA LEU A 182 6.49 11.29 -31.54
C LEU A 182 6.81 9.83 -31.14
N GLY A 183 5.95 8.90 -31.50
CA GLY A 183 6.18 7.49 -31.22
C GLY A 183 7.43 6.95 -31.88
N THR A 184 8.29 6.32 -31.11
CA THR A 184 9.53 5.66 -31.56
C THR A 184 9.34 4.15 -31.46
N THR A 185 9.82 3.43 -32.47
CA THR A 185 9.69 1.96 -32.54
C THR A 185 10.90 1.32 -31.90
N TYR A 186 10.66 0.48 -30.91
CA TYR A 186 11.66 -0.31 -30.18
C TYR A 186 11.53 -1.80 -30.49
N ASN A 187 12.65 -2.52 -30.44
CA ASN A 187 12.67 -3.97 -30.55
C ASN A 187 12.61 -4.60 -29.16
N VAL A 188 11.70 -5.51 -28.92
CA VAL A 188 11.64 -6.25 -27.68
C VAL A 188 12.76 -7.29 -27.63
N THR A 189 13.79 -7.02 -26.83
CA THR A 189 14.98 -7.87 -26.72
C THR A 189 14.88 -8.88 -25.60
N GLY A 190 13.99 -8.68 -24.64
CA GLY A 190 13.79 -9.60 -23.52
C GLY A 190 12.57 -9.26 -22.69
N THR A 191 12.32 -10.13 -21.71
CA THR A 191 11.31 -9.89 -20.67
C THR A 191 11.96 -9.95 -19.31
N PHE A 192 11.42 -9.21 -18.35
CA PHE A 192 11.87 -9.25 -16.95
C PHE A 192 10.69 -9.49 -16.01
N GLY A 193 10.99 -10.12 -14.88
CA GLY A 193 10.06 -10.18 -13.77
C GLY A 193 9.84 -8.76 -13.23
N VAL A 194 8.68 -8.49 -12.68
CA VAL A 194 8.43 -7.19 -12.08
C VAL A 194 8.91 -7.22 -10.64
N PRO A 195 10.01 -6.54 -10.31
CA PRO A 195 10.36 -6.36 -8.92
C PRO A 195 9.34 -5.45 -8.27
N PRO A 196 9.00 -5.73 -7.02
CA PRO A 196 8.04 -4.90 -6.28
C PRO A 196 8.42 -3.42 -6.21
N THR A 197 9.69 -3.09 -6.39
CA THR A 197 10.24 -1.72 -6.33
C THR A 197 10.01 -0.90 -7.60
N VAL A 198 9.88 -1.55 -8.75
CA VAL A 198 9.66 -0.90 -10.06
C VAL A 198 8.19 -0.53 -10.28
N LEU A 199 7.31 -1.12 -9.48
CA LEU A 199 5.88 -0.85 -9.53
C LEU A 199 5.53 0.39 -8.73
N GLY A 200 5.58 1.54 -9.40
CA GLY A 200 4.80 2.67 -8.97
C GLY A 200 3.29 2.38 -9.06
N PRO A 201 2.42 3.34 -8.66
CA PRO A 201 0.95 3.16 -8.59
C PRO A 201 0.27 2.80 -9.93
N THR A 202 1.00 2.68 -11.01
CA THR A 202 0.52 2.35 -12.35
C THR A 202 0.54 0.85 -12.68
N GLY A 203 0.89 -0.01 -11.72
CA GLY A 203 0.73 -1.46 -11.84
C GLY A 203 1.84 -2.18 -12.60
N ALA A 204 1.61 -3.43 -12.90
CA ALA A 204 2.55 -4.42 -13.42
C ALA A 204 3.14 -4.12 -14.82
N PHE A 205 2.84 -2.99 -15.44
CA PHE A 205 3.26 -2.66 -16.80
C PHE A 205 4.46 -1.72 -16.78
N ALA A 206 5.65 -2.29 -16.92
CA ALA A 206 6.89 -1.55 -16.97
C ALA A 206 7.72 -1.95 -18.19
N VAL A 207 8.53 -1.03 -18.67
CA VAL A 207 9.51 -1.23 -19.74
C VAL A 207 10.85 -0.64 -19.33
N LEU A 208 11.93 -1.33 -19.65
CA LEU A 208 13.29 -0.89 -19.41
C LEU A 208 13.95 -0.57 -20.74
N VAL A 209 14.51 0.60 -20.87
CA VAL A 209 15.18 1.10 -22.07
C VAL A 209 16.53 1.71 -21.73
N PRO A 210 17.45 1.87 -22.69
CA PRO A 210 18.68 2.64 -22.46
C PRO A 210 18.36 4.05 -21.99
N LEU A 211 19.15 4.57 -21.03
CA LEU A 211 18.91 5.87 -20.41
C LEU A 211 18.85 7.00 -21.45
N SER A 212 19.83 7.06 -22.33
CA SER A 212 19.91 8.09 -23.38
C SER A 212 18.73 8.03 -24.37
N ASP A 213 18.20 6.83 -24.65
CA ASP A 213 17.03 6.66 -25.49
C ASP A 213 15.79 7.28 -24.84
N LEU A 214 15.59 7.04 -23.54
CA LEU A 214 14.46 7.62 -22.80
C LEU A 214 14.62 9.13 -22.64
N GLN A 215 15.84 9.60 -22.36
CA GLN A 215 16.14 11.03 -22.29
C GLN A 215 15.88 11.73 -23.64
N ALA A 216 16.29 11.12 -24.75
CA ALA A 216 16.02 11.64 -26.08
C ALA A 216 14.53 11.73 -26.39
N MET A 217 13.78 10.67 -26.06
CA MET A 217 12.33 10.60 -26.28
C MET A 217 11.56 11.63 -25.42
N THR A 218 12.02 11.87 -24.19
CA THR A 218 11.34 12.77 -23.22
C THR A 218 11.84 14.22 -23.28
N GLY A 219 12.91 14.51 -24.05
CA GLY A 219 13.52 15.82 -24.16
C GLY A 219 14.56 16.13 -23.06
N TYR A 220 14.94 15.13 -22.25
CA TYR A 220 15.96 15.27 -21.20
C TYR A 220 17.40 15.03 -21.68
N ALA A 221 17.59 14.68 -22.95
CA ALA A 221 18.92 14.33 -23.51
C ALA A 221 19.87 15.51 -23.76
N GLY A 222 19.42 16.74 -23.59
CA GLY A 222 20.23 17.89 -23.94
C GLY A 222 20.06 18.36 -25.39
N GLY A 223 20.04 19.66 -25.56
CA GLY A 223 19.65 20.38 -26.80
C GLY A 223 18.46 21.28 -26.55
N SER A 224 17.66 21.00 -25.54
CA SER A 224 16.76 21.96 -24.92
C SER A 224 17.50 22.64 -23.77
N ALA A 225 17.42 23.96 -23.68
CA ALA A 225 18.12 24.76 -22.67
C ALA A 225 17.66 24.49 -21.21
N VAL A 226 16.79 23.51 -20.99
CA VAL A 226 16.06 23.33 -19.72
C VAL A 226 16.66 22.26 -18.83
N ALA A 227 17.15 21.15 -19.34
CA ALA A 227 17.71 20.08 -18.50
C ALA A 227 18.55 19.07 -19.31
N PRO A 228 19.85 19.37 -19.60
CA PRO A 228 20.70 18.42 -20.29
C PRO A 228 21.01 17.23 -19.37
N ASP A 229 20.89 16.01 -19.91
CA ASP A 229 21.29 14.77 -19.24
C ASP A 229 20.64 14.63 -17.85
N ALA A 230 19.32 14.76 -17.79
CA ALA A 230 18.59 14.74 -16.53
C ALA A 230 18.03 13.36 -16.21
N VAL A 231 18.07 13.03 -14.91
CA VAL A 231 17.47 11.82 -14.33
C VAL A 231 16.69 12.17 -13.07
N ASP A 232 15.80 11.28 -12.63
CA ASP A 232 15.04 11.48 -11.39
C ASP A 232 15.85 11.12 -10.17
N THR A 233 16.61 10.04 -10.25
CA THR A 233 17.38 9.49 -9.14
C THR A 233 18.75 8.99 -9.58
N ILE A 234 19.68 8.96 -8.64
CA ILE A 234 20.93 8.19 -8.77
C ILE A 234 20.98 7.23 -7.59
N GLU A 235 20.99 5.94 -7.90
CA GLU A 235 21.08 4.86 -6.93
C GLU A 235 22.54 4.53 -6.67
N VAL A 236 22.96 4.46 -5.40
CA VAL A 236 24.35 4.22 -5.03
C VAL A 236 24.47 2.99 -4.15
N ALA A 237 25.20 2.01 -4.62
CA ALA A 237 25.54 0.80 -3.90
C ALA A 237 26.87 0.96 -3.17
N ALA A 238 26.90 0.64 -1.88
CA ALA A 238 28.09 0.70 -1.05
C ALA A 238 28.71 -0.68 -0.87
N THR A 239 30.02 -0.72 -0.60
CA THR A 239 30.71 -1.95 -0.21
C THR A 239 30.07 -2.59 1.00
N GLY A 240 29.97 -3.92 1.05
CA GLY A 240 29.25 -4.63 2.10
C GLY A 240 29.67 -4.29 3.53
N SER A 241 30.93 -3.92 3.77
CA SER A 241 31.43 -3.46 5.07
C SER A 241 30.86 -2.09 5.48
N ILE A 242 30.58 -1.22 4.52
CA ILE A 242 29.96 0.10 4.73
C ILE A 242 28.44 -0.06 4.79
N ALA A 243 27.87 -0.84 3.89
CA ALA A 243 26.42 -1.08 3.81
C ALA A 243 25.81 -1.61 5.12
N THR A 244 26.58 -2.43 5.87
CA THR A 244 26.15 -3.01 7.14
C THR A 244 26.47 -2.15 8.37
N ASN A 245 27.25 -1.08 8.22
CA ASN A 245 27.64 -0.20 9.30
C ASN A 245 26.95 1.17 9.20
N PRO A 246 25.97 1.49 10.07
CA PRO A 246 25.20 2.73 9.97
C PRO A 246 26.02 4.02 10.07
N SER A 247 27.13 4.03 10.83
CA SER A 247 28.00 5.22 10.92
C SER A 247 28.79 5.41 9.63
N ALA A 248 29.40 4.36 9.11
CA ALA A 248 30.15 4.43 7.86
C ALA A 248 29.23 4.77 6.66
N LEU A 249 27.99 4.26 6.66
CA LEU A 249 26.99 4.60 5.65
C LEU A 249 26.57 6.08 5.73
N ASN A 250 26.43 6.63 6.95
CA ASN A 250 26.14 8.05 7.12
C ASN A 250 27.32 8.93 6.68
N ASP A 251 28.56 8.51 6.92
CA ASP A 251 29.74 9.23 6.45
C ASP A 251 29.79 9.25 4.92
N LEU A 252 29.58 8.09 4.28
CA LEU A 252 29.49 7.98 2.82
C LEU A 252 28.34 8.84 2.26
N ARG A 253 27.16 8.79 2.89
CA ARG A 253 26.04 9.65 2.49
C ARG A 253 26.40 11.14 2.56
N ASN A 254 27.11 11.57 3.60
CA ASN A 254 27.53 12.97 3.75
C ASN A 254 28.57 13.36 2.68
N GLU A 255 29.44 12.44 2.27
CA GLU A 255 30.38 12.65 1.18
C GLU A 255 29.68 12.79 -0.17
N VAL A 256 28.69 11.91 -0.44
CA VAL A 256 27.81 12.04 -1.60
C VAL A 256 27.00 13.34 -1.54
N GLN A 257 26.43 13.71 -0.38
CA GLN A 257 25.70 14.97 -0.20
C GLN A 257 26.56 16.20 -0.51
N ALA A 258 27.85 16.15 -0.27
CA ALA A 258 28.77 17.27 -0.58
C ALA A 258 28.87 17.54 -2.09
N LEU A 259 28.68 16.52 -2.94
CA LEU A 259 28.60 16.67 -4.39
C LEU A 259 27.24 17.26 -4.84
N PHE A 260 26.20 17.09 -4.01
CA PHE A 260 24.81 17.44 -4.34
C PHE A 260 24.20 18.44 -3.34
N PRO A 261 24.70 19.67 -3.23
CA PRO A 261 24.24 20.62 -2.20
C PRO A 261 22.77 21.03 -2.37
N TYR A 262 22.17 20.86 -3.56
CA TYR A 262 20.80 21.27 -3.90
C TYR A 262 19.85 20.10 -4.08
N TYR A 263 20.32 18.86 -3.96
CA TYR A 263 19.52 17.64 -4.11
C TYR A 263 19.38 16.91 -2.78
N GLY A 264 18.36 16.12 -2.66
CA GLY A 264 18.16 15.28 -1.49
C GLY A 264 19.02 14.02 -1.58
N VAL A 265 19.85 13.76 -0.57
CA VAL A 265 20.57 12.50 -0.46
C VAL A 265 20.09 11.79 0.79
N SER A 266 19.46 10.67 0.60
CA SER A 266 18.90 9.83 1.67
C SER A 266 19.56 8.46 1.67
N SER A 267 19.65 7.85 2.85
CA SER A 267 19.94 6.42 2.93
C SER A 267 18.63 5.63 2.99
N LEU A 268 18.62 4.42 2.46
CA LEU A 268 17.45 3.54 2.53
C LEU A 268 16.98 3.31 3.98
N THR A 269 17.90 3.30 4.94
CA THR A 269 17.56 3.21 6.37
C THR A 269 16.77 4.44 6.85
N GLN A 270 17.10 5.63 6.36
CA GLN A 270 16.33 6.85 6.68
C GLN A 270 15.00 6.85 5.99
N GLU A 271 14.92 6.43 4.73
CA GLU A 271 13.66 6.30 4.00
C GLU A 271 12.74 5.28 4.66
N ALA A 272 13.28 4.11 5.06
CA ALA A 272 12.54 3.11 5.81
C ALA A 272 12.00 3.66 7.15
N GLN A 273 12.80 4.45 7.88
CA GLN A 273 12.35 5.11 9.11
C GLN A 273 11.28 6.17 8.86
N GLN A 274 11.42 6.97 7.81
CA GLN A 274 10.40 7.96 7.43
C GLN A 274 9.11 7.27 7.03
N LEU A 275 9.18 6.22 6.22
CA LEU A 275 8.04 5.41 5.83
C LEU A 275 7.35 4.79 7.05
N GLN A 276 8.13 4.21 7.96
CA GLN A 276 7.60 3.64 9.20
C GLN A 276 6.94 4.69 10.09
N SER A 277 7.52 5.88 10.19
CA SER A 277 6.93 6.99 10.95
C SER A 277 5.64 7.50 10.29
N ALA A 278 5.63 7.68 8.96
CA ALA A 278 4.45 8.08 8.20
C ALA A 278 3.33 7.02 8.30
N SER A 279 3.68 5.74 8.18
CA SER A 279 2.73 4.64 8.36
C SER A 279 2.16 4.61 9.78
N GLY A 280 2.96 4.93 10.80
CA GLY A 280 2.50 5.09 12.17
C GLY A 280 1.46 6.20 12.34
N VAL A 281 1.66 7.34 11.69
CA VAL A 281 0.68 8.44 11.66
C VAL A 281 -0.61 8.02 10.94
N LEU A 282 -0.51 7.36 9.79
CA LEU A 282 -1.67 6.84 9.06
C LEU A 282 -2.43 5.80 9.89
N THR A 283 -1.73 4.87 10.53
CA THR A 283 -2.33 3.89 11.43
C THR A 283 -3.04 4.57 12.60
N GLY A 284 -2.44 5.61 13.18
CA GLY A 284 -3.07 6.44 14.22
C GLY A 284 -4.36 7.10 13.71
N PHE A 285 -4.36 7.63 12.49
CA PHE A 285 -5.54 8.19 11.86
C PHE A 285 -6.63 7.13 11.61
N TYR A 286 -6.26 5.94 11.12
CA TYR A 286 -7.20 4.84 10.94
C TYR A 286 -7.80 4.37 12.25
N LEU A 287 -7.01 4.28 13.33
CA LEU A 287 -7.51 3.95 14.67
C LEU A 287 -8.45 5.03 15.21
N ALA A 288 -8.15 6.32 15.00
CA ALA A 288 -9.03 7.41 15.38
C ALA A 288 -10.37 7.34 14.64
N LEU A 289 -10.35 7.15 13.32
CA LEU A 289 -11.57 7.00 12.52
C LEU A 289 -12.36 5.75 12.93
N SER A 290 -11.66 4.65 13.19
CA SER A 290 -12.23 3.41 13.69
C SER A 290 -12.89 3.57 15.05
N SER A 291 -12.30 4.36 15.95
CA SER A 291 -12.87 4.63 17.28
C SER A 291 -14.21 5.35 17.20
N VAL A 292 -14.39 6.22 16.21
CA VAL A 292 -15.68 6.88 15.94
C VAL A 292 -16.71 5.84 15.49
N GLY A 293 -16.36 5.00 14.51
CA GLY A 293 -17.23 3.92 14.03
C GLY A 293 -17.64 2.95 15.15
N LEU A 294 -16.67 2.53 15.96
CA LEU A 294 -16.91 1.67 17.14
C LEU A 294 -17.81 2.36 18.15
N SER A 295 -17.62 3.65 18.42
CA SER A 295 -18.47 4.42 19.36
C SER A 295 -19.93 4.46 18.89
N VAL A 296 -20.17 4.64 17.59
CA VAL A 296 -21.51 4.63 17.00
C VAL A 296 -22.13 3.24 17.11
N GLY A 297 -21.39 2.18 16.78
CA GLY A 297 -21.83 0.79 16.91
C GLY A 297 -22.18 0.44 18.36
N LEU A 298 -21.39 0.93 19.31
CA LEU A 298 -21.59 0.73 20.75
C LEU A 298 -22.83 1.46 21.27
N LEU A 299 -23.04 2.70 20.84
CA LEU A 299 -24.24 3.48 21.14
C LEU A 299 -25.49 2.74 20.64
N PHE A 300 -25.42 2.19 19.42
CA PHE A 300 -26.51 1.40 18.85
C PHE A 300 -26.75 0.13 19.64
N LEU A 301 -25.69 -0.60 20.03
CA LEU A 301 -25.81 -1.79 20.90
C LEU A 301 -26.45 -1.43 22.23
N ALA A 302 -26.01 -0.34 22.87
CA ALA A 302 -26.58 0.11 24.15
C ALA A 302 -28.08 0.43 24.01
N LEU A 303 -28.48 1.11 22.93
CA LEU A 303 -29.90 1.39 22.65
C LEU A 303 -30.71 0.10 22.45
N VAL A 304 -30.17 -0.89 21.74
CA VAL A 304 -30.86 -2.18 21.55
C VAL A 304 -30.99 -2.92 22.86
N LEU A 305 -29.94 -2.95 23.69
CA LEU A 305 -29.99 -3.57 25.03
C LEU A 305 -30.98 -2.86 25.96
N LEU A 306 -31.02 -1.53 25.97
CA LEU A 306 -31.97 -0.74 26.75
C LEU A 306 -33.42 -1.03 26.32
N ARG A 307 -33.69 -1.01 25.00
CA ARG A 307 -35.00 -1.38 24.47
C ARG A 307 -35.43 -2.80 24.82
N ARG A 308 -34.47 -3.74 24.82
CA ARG A 308 -34.73 -5.13 25.21
C ARG A 308 -35.08 -5.23 26.70
N VAL A 309 -34.32 -4.53 27.56
CA VAL A 309 -34.59 -4.44 29.00
C VAL A 309 -36.00 -3.84 29.24
N GLU A 310 -36.40 -2.84 28.49
CA GLU A 310 -37.71 -2.21 28.58
C GLU A 310 -38.82 -3.13 28.11
N ALA A 311 -38.61 -3.90 27.04
CA ALA A 311 -39.55 -4.90 26.56
C ALA A 311 -39.73 -6.07 27.54
N ASP A 312 -38.66 -6.49 28.22
CA ASP A 312 -38.67 -7.58 29.19
C ASP A 312 -38.94 -7.11 30.64
N ARG A 313 -39.28 -5.85 30.82
CA ARG A 313 -39.46 -5.16 32.13
C ARG A 313 -40.37 -5.95 33.07
N ARG A 314 -41.53 -6.41 32.58
CA ARG A 314 -42.48 -7.21 33.37
C ARG A 314 -41.90 -8.56 33.80
N SER A 315 -41.18 -9.23 32.92
CA SER A 315 -40.51 -10.51 33.21
C SER A 315 -39.38 -10.33 34.25
N ILE A 316 -38.63 -9.25 34.14
CA ILE A 316 -37.59 -8.90 35.10
C ILE A 316 -38.21 -8.59 36.49
N GLY A 317 -39.33 -7.85 36.52
CA GLY A 317 -40.07 -7.57 37.76
C GLY A 317 -40.59 -8.83 38.46
N ILE A 318 -41.19 -9.80 37.72
CA ILE A 318 -41.65 -11.08 38.24
C ILE A 318 -40.47 -11.89 38.82
N ARG A 319 -39.36 -12.00 38.08
CA ARG A 319 -38.15 -12.74 38.55
C ARG A 319 -37.58 -12.15 39.83
N ARG A 320 -37.56 -10.81 39.96
CA ARG A 320 -37.11 -10.12 41.19
C ARG A 320 -38.08 -10.38 42.35
N ALA A 321 -39.40 -10.38 42.08
CA ALA A 321 -40.39 -10.71 43.13
C ALA A 321 -40.29 -12.15 43.62
N LEU A 322 -39.83 -13.09 42.76
CA LEU A 322 -39.55 -14.49 43.10
C LEU A 322 -38.19 -14.66 43.83
N GLY A 323 -37.47 -13.59 44.12
CA GLY A 323 -36.23 -13.64 44.89
C GLY A 323 -34.96 -13.88 44.08
N ILE A 324 -35.02 -13.85 42.73
CA ILE A 324 -33.81 -13.97 41.86
C ILE A 324 -32.92 -12.74 42.08
N SER A 325 -31.66 -13.00 42.37
CA SER A 325 -30.71 -11.91 42.66
C SER A 325 -30.51 -10.99 41.49
N GLY A 326 -30.41 -9.68 41.72
CA GLY A 326 -30.15 -8.69 40.68
C GLY A 326 -28.83 -8.95 39.92
N ARG A 327 -27.83 -9.58 40.59
CA ARG A 327 -26.57 -9.98 39.96
C ARG A 327 -26.76 -11.05 38.85
N SER A 328 -27.67 -12.00 39.07
CA SER A 328 -27.98 -13.04 38.05
C SER A 328 -28.65 -12.43 36.83
N ILE A 329 -29.59 -11.51 37.02
CA ILE A 329 -30.24 -10.78 35.91
C ILE A 329 -29.23 -9.90 35.17
N ALA A 330 -28.35 -9.24 35.91
CA ALA A 330 -27.24 -8.47 35.38
C ALA A 330 -26.32 -9.30 34.48
N GLY A 331 -25.93 -10.47 34.98
CA GLY A 331 -25.07 -11.40 34.23
C GLY A 331 -25.70 -11.85 32.92
N GLU A 332 -27.01 -12.11 32.91
CA GLU A 332 -27.75 -12.50 31.69
C GLU A 332 -27.76 -11.37 30.64
N ILE A 333 -27.99 -10.12 31.07
CA ILE A 333 -27.99 -8.97 30.16
C ILE A 333 -26.59 -8.72 29.56
N VAL A 334 -25.56 -8.76 30.41
CA VAL A 334 -24.16 -8.56 29.99
C VAL A 334 -23.73 -9.70 29.05
N TRP A 335 -24.08 -10.95 29.38
CA TRP A 335 -23.75 -12.09 28.53
C TRP A 335 -24.42 -12.00 27.15
N ASN A 336 -25.70 -11.63 27.11
CA ASN A 336 -26.40 -11.38 25.85
C ASN A 336 -25.76 -10.24 25.02
N GLY A 337 -25.29 -9.18 25.67
CA GLY A 337 -24.54 -8.11 25.01
C GLY A 337 -23.21 -8.60 24.43
N ALA A 338 -22.47 -9.38 25.21
CA ALA A 338 -21.18 -9.95 24.78
C ALA A 338 -21.34 -10.93 23.60
N THR A 339 -22.34 -11.79 23.63
CA THR A 339 -22.62 -12.72 22.52
C THR A 339 -22.99 -11.98 21.23
N LEU A 340 -23.81 -10.92 21.31
CA LEU A 340 -24.15 -10.08 20.17
C LEU A 340 -22.91 -9.35 19.61
N ALA A 341 -22.07 -8.82 20.50
CA ALA A 341 -20.84 -8.16 20.11
C ALA A 341 -19.87 -9.12 19.43
N LEU A 342 -19.72 -10.33 19.95
CA LEU A 342 -18.86 -11.36 19.37
C LEU A 342 -19.36 -11.77 17.97
N MET A 343 -20.68 -11.99 17.83
CA MET A 343 -21.29 -12.32 16.53
C MET A 343 -21.12 -11.16 15.54
N GLY A 344 -21.31 -9.91 15.99
CA GLY A 344 -21.11 -8.73 15.18
C GLY A 344 -19.66 -8.53 14.78
N ALA A 345 -18.70 -8.71 15.70
CA ALA A 345 -17.28 -8.63 15.44
C ALA A 345 -16.84 -9.72 14.44
N ALA A 346 -17.25 -10.97 14.63
CA ALA A 346 -16.94 -12.05 13.70
C ALA A 346 -17.51 -11.76 12.29
N ALA A 347 -18.76 -11.31 12.21
CA ALA A 347 -19.39 -10.92 10.95
C ALA A 347 -18.67 -9.71 10.32
N GLY A 348 -18.15 -8.76 11.13
CA GLY A 348 -17.38 -7.61 10.69
C GLY A 348 -16.02 -7.98 10.13
N VAL A 349 -15.30 -8.90 10.77
CA VAL A 349 -14.01 -9.42 10.28
C VAL A 349 -14.22 -10.15 8.94
N ILE A 350 -15.21 -11.03 8.87
CA ILE A 350 -15.53 -11.74 7.61
C ILE A 350 -15.96 -10.74 6.54
N GLY A 351 -16.81 -9.78 6.88
CA GLY A 351 -17.26 -8.73 5.97
C GLY A 351 -16.11 -7.86 5.48
N GLY A 352 -15.17 -7.47 6.36
CA GLY A 352 -13.96 -6.74 6.00
C GLY A 352 -13.08 -7.52 5.03
N TYR A 353 -12.87 -8.82 5.31
CA TYR A 353 -12.14 -9.70 4.39
C TYR A 353 -12.80 -9.76 3.00
N LEU A 354 -14.13 -9.98 2.96
CA LEU A 354 -14.87 -10.04 1.70
C LEU A 354 -14.86 -8.72 0.93
N ILE A 355 -14.83 -7.57 1.63
CA ILE A 355 -14.68 -6.25 1.01
C ILE A 355 -13.30 -6.13 0.36
N VAL A 356 -12.23 -6.53 1.04
CA VAL A 356 -10.87 -6.51 0.47
C VAL A 356 -10.78 -7.40 -0.77
N GLU A 357 -11.30 -8.62 -0.70
CA GLU A 357 -11.36 -9.53 -1.85
C GLU A 357 -12.17 -8.93 -3.03
N ALA A 358 -13.30 -8.30 -2.73
CA ALA A 358 -14.10 -7.64 -3.76
C ALA A 358 -13.36 -6.44 -4.38
N LEU A 359 -12.64 -5.66 -3.58
CA LEU A 359 -11.80 -4.57 -4.08
C LEU A 359 -10.67 -5.11 -4.96
N ALA A 360 -10.02 -6.20 -4.56
CA ALA A 360 -8.99 -6.85 -5.35
C ALA A 360 -9.50 -7.41 -6.68
N ALA A 361 -10.78 -7.82 -6.74
CA ALA A 361 -11.36 -8.42 -7.93
C ALA A 361 -12.02 -7.43 -8.91
N TRP A 362 -12.56 -6.29 -8.42
CA TRP A 362 -13.52 -5.48 -9.16
C TRP A 362 -13.08 -4.03 -9.41
N THR A 363 -11.99 -3.57 -8.79
CA THR A 363 -11.53 -2.20 -8.97
C THR A 363 -10.37 -2.11 -9.96
N SER A 364 -10.18 -0.94 -10.56
CA SER A 364 -9.10 -0.68 -11.51
C SER A 364 -7.80 -0.31 -10.80
N SER A 365 -6.70 -0.89 -11.28
CA SER A 365 -5.28 -0.54 -11.02
C SER A 365 -4.88 -0.32 -9.55
N ALA A 366 -4.78 0.91 -9.07
CA ALA A 366 -4.15 1.22 -7.78
C ALA A 366 -4.88 0.67 -6.54
N VAL A 367 -6.23 0.66 -6.55
CA VAL A 367 -7.03 0.11 -5.43
C VAL A 367 -6.97 -1.41 -5.42
N GLN A 368 -6.96 -2.04 -6.59
CA GLN A 368 -6.80 -3.48 -6.73
C GLN A 368 -5.44 -3.94 -6.21
N GLU A 369 -4.38 -3.25 -6.59
CA GLU A 369 -3.02 -3.53 -6.16
C GLU A 369 -2.88 -3.39 -4.63
N ALA A 370 -3.33 -2.27 -4.06
CA ALA A 370 -3.34 -2.07 -2.62
C ALA A 370 -4.15 -3.13 -1.87
N ALA A 371 -5.28 -3.60 -2.44
CA ALA A 371 -6.09 -4.65 -1.85
C ALA A 371 -5.41 -6.04 -1.92
N GLN A 372 -4.64 -6.32 -2.98
CA GLN A 372 -3.85 -7.56 -3.09
C GLN A 372 -2.70 -7.62 -2.08
N LEU A 373 -2.17 -6.47 -1.69
CA LEU A 373 -1.13 -6.36 -0.67
C LEU A 373 -1.67 -6.44 0.77
N ALA A 374 -3.00 -6.48 0.97
CA ALA A 374 -3.59 -6.46 2.30
C ALA A 374 -3.10 -7.63 3.17
N VAL A 375 -2.59 -7.31 4.35
CA VAL A 375 -2.12 -8.28 5.33
C VAL A 375 -3.09 -8.32 6.52
N PHE A 376 -3.64 -9.50 6.79
CA PHE A 376 -4.52 -9.74 7.91
C PHE A 376 -3.71 -10.24 9.11
N ASP A 377 -3.22 -9.32 9.94
CA ASP A 377 -2.50 -9.67 11.16
C ASP A 377 -3.48 -10.20 12.23
N PRO A 378 -3.36 -11.48 12.64
CA PRO A 378 -4.26 -12.07 13.62
C PRO A 378 -4.18 -11.41 15.00
N VAL A 379 -3.04 -10.77 15.35
CA VAL A 379 -2.87 -10.07 16.62
C VAL A 379 -3.71 -8.80 16.62
N ILE A 380 -3.60 -7.98 15.58
CA ILE A 380 -4.37 -6.73 15.44
C ILE A 380 -5.88 -7.03 15.36
N LEU A 381 -6.27 -8.06 14.59
CA LEU A 381 -7.66 -8.49 14.53
C LEU A 381 -8.17 -8.99 15.90
N GLY A 382 -7.35 -9.70 16.64
CA GLY A 382 -7.66 -10.16 17.98
C GLY A 382 -7.85 -9.00 18.97
N GLU A 383 -6.98 -7.99 18.93
CA GLU A 383 -7.09 -6.77 19.75
C GLU A 383 -8.38 -5.98 19.41
N LEU A 384 -8.72 -5.88 18.14
CA LEU A 384 -9.93 -5.20 17.69
C LEU A 384 -11.19 -5.93 18.20
N VAL A 385 -11.25 -7.25 18.05
CA VAL A 385 -12.36 -8.07 18.58
C VAL A 385 -12.44 -7.97 20.11
N ALA A 386 -11.32 -8.06 20.81
CA ALA A 386 -11.27 -7.92 22.27
C ALA A 386 -11.74 -6.53 22.71
N GLY A 387 -11.36 -5.47 21.99
CA GLY A 387 -11.84 -4.12 22.23
C GLY A 387 -13.35 -3.99 22.10
N VAL A 388 -13.93 -4.54 21.03
CA VAL A 388 -15.39 -4.56 20.79
C VAL A 388 -16.12 -5.30 21.90
N VAL A 389 -15.63 -6.47 22.30
CA VAL A 389 -16.22 -7.25 23.38
C VAL A 389 -16.09 -6.50 24.71
N GLY A 390 -14.94 -5.94 25.03
CA GLY A 390 -14.71 -5.12 26.23
C GLY A 390 -15.67 -3.94 26.33
N LEU A 391 -15.82 -3.21 25.24
CA LEU A 391 -16.75 -2.09 25.15
C LEU A 391 -18.24 -2.55 25.27
N SER A 392 -18.58 -3.72 24.72
CA SER A 392 -19.94 -4.27 24.85
C SER A 392 -20.27 -4.65 26.29
N LEU A 393 -19.29 -5.12 27.07
CA LEU A 393 -19.45 -5.37 28.49
C LEU A 393 -19.78 -4.07 29.25
N LEU A 394 -19.15 -2.95 28.89
CA LEU A 394 -19.45 -1.64 29.46
C LEU A 394 -20.88 -1.20 29.11
N ALA A 395 -21.30 -1.34 27.85
CA ALA A 395 -22.67 -1.04 27.42
C ALA A 395 -23.70 -1.89 28.17
N GLY A 396 -23.41 -3.19 28.32
CA GLY A 396 -24.22 -4.14 29.09
C GLY A 396 -24.32 -3.73 30.58
N ALA A 397 -23.22 -3.27 31.17
CA ALA A 397 -23.21 -2.79 32.55
C ALA A 397 -24.08 -1.53 32.73
N VAL A 398 -24.06 -0.60 31.79
CA VAL A 398 -24.93 0.59 31.80
C VAL A 398 -26.41 0.20 31.69
N ALA A 399 -26.74 -0.68 30.73
CA ALA A 399 -28.10 -1.18 30.57
C ALA A 399 -28.60 -1.92 31.83
N THR A 400 -27.75 -2.72 32.46
CA THR A 400 -28.03 -3.40 33.72
C THR A 400 -28.32 -2.44 34.86
N ARG A 401 -27.49 -1.37 35.00
CA ARG A 401 -27.68 -0.36 36.05
C ARG A 401 -29.04 0.31 35.92
N THR A 402 -29.50 0.56 34.71
CA THR A 402 -30.83 1.12 34.43
C THR A 402 -31.93 0.12 34.79
N ALA A 403 -31.78 -1.15 34.42
CA ALA A 403 -32.74 -2.22 34.74
C ALA A 403 -32.91 -2.44 36.26
N LEU A 404 -31.81 -2.41 37.02
CA LEU A 404 -31.83 -2.63 38.46
C LEU A 404 -32.35 -1.45 39.28
N ARG A 405 -32.32 -0.25 38.75
CA ARG A 405 -32.86 0.95 39.43
C ARG A 405 -34.37 1.11 39.33
N MET A 406 -35.05 0.35 38.47
CA MET A 406 -36.49 0.40 38.34
C MET A 406 -37.19 -0.15 39.61
N PRO A 407 -38.11 0.59 40.24
CA PRO A 407 -38.88 0.07 41.36
C PRO A 407 -39.81 -1.05 40.93
N ILE A 408 -39.94 -2.12 41.74
CA ILE A 408 -40.72 -3.32 41.42
C ILE A 408 -42.19 -2.97 41.16
N SER A 409 -42.71 -1.98 41.88
CA SER A 409 -44.10 -1.48 41.69
C SER A 409 -44.37 -0.88 40.34
N GLU A 410 -43.36 -0.30 39.70
CA GLU A 410 -43.46 0.32 38.38
C GLU A 410 -43.23 -0.70 37.25
N ALA A 411 -42.49 -1.77 37.54
CA ALA A 411 -42.25 -2.88 36.61
C ALA A 411 -43.46 -3.83 36.43
N LEU A 412 -44.41 -3.81 37.37
CA LEU A 412 -45.61 -4.64 37.37
C LEU A 412 -46.84 -3.93 36.80
N ARG A 413 -46.77 -2.63 36.55
CA ARG A 413 -47.76 -1.87 35.79
C ARG A 413 -47.52 -2.02 34.29
#